data_82498a51f179928822ff8416dbb3d1b3
#
_entry.id   82498a51f179928822ff8416dbb3d1b3
#
_cell.length_a   1.000
_cell.length_b   1.000
_cell.length_c   1.000
_cell.angle_alpha   90.00
_cell.angle_beta   90.00
_cell.angle_gamma   90.00
#
_symmetry.space_group_name_H-M   'P 1'
#
loop_
_entity.id
_entity.type
_entity.pdbx_description
1 polymer ?
#
loop_
_entity_poly.entity_id
_entity_poly.type
_entity_poly.pdbx_seq_one_letter_code
_entity_poly.pdbx_strand_id
1 'polypeptide(L)'
;IHFQLAKMYSQNYTYTPDASHLGIVYNTHSLKVGIDYPIRQTAKSTFDLLENDILTAIGLYQNKKAIPSGEDKNYISKNVAKAIAADIFLWKNDWKKAYEYSNQVINESGLILSDLSNLDTWATSEMLFELPNTINNDSPVSAIYTQMGVSRPNYTLSNDLYGKFDSTDKRLTLL
;
A
#
# COMPACT_ATOMS: atom_id res chain seq x y z
N ILE A 1 -5.78 7.18 -1.14
CA ILE A 1 -5.92 7.49 -2.59
C ILE A 1 -4.75 8.36 -3.05
N HIS A 2 -4.51 9.57 -2.50
CA HIS A 2 -3.46 10.49 -2.97
C HIS A 2 -2.05 9.88 -2.97
N PHE A 3 -1.73 9.06 -1.97
CA PHE A 3 -0.44 8.37 -1.92
C PHE A 3 -0.27 7.37 -3.09
N GLN A 4 -1.31 6.62 -3.44
CA GLN A 4 -1.26 5.73 -4.61
C GLN A 4 -1.11 6.53 -5.91
N LEU A 5 -1.83 7.66 -6.04
CA LEU A 5 -1.65 8.55 -7.19
C LEU A 5 -0.23 9.10 -7.26
N ALA A 6 0.36 9.47 -6.12
CA ALA A 6 1.74 9.94 -6.09
C ALA A 6 2.73 8.87 -6.55
N LYS A 7 2.57 7.62 -6.12
CA LYS A 7 3.40 6.49 -6.58
C LYS A 7 3.28 6.21 -8.08
N MET A 8 2.10 6.42 -8.67
CA MET A 8 1.84 6.11 -10.08
C MET A 8 2.17 7.26 -11.04
N TYR A 9 2.00 8.51 -10.62
CA TYR A 9 2.02 9.67 -11.52
C TYR A 9 3.07 10.72 -11.17
N SER A 10 3.76 10.59 -10.06
CA SER A 10 4.90 11.43 -9.70
C SER A 10 6.21 10.69 -9.99
N GLN A 11 7.27 11.45 -10.21
CA GLN A 11 8.63 10.91 -10.15
C GLN A 11 8.99 10.59 -8.69
N ASN A 12 10.04 9.75 -8.50
CA ASN A 12 10.55 9.45 -7.18
C ASN A 12 10.84 10.74 -6.40
N TYR A 13 10.60 10.75 -5.10
CA TYR A 13 10.76 11.92 -4.24
C TYR A 13 12.16 12.57 -4.37
N THR A 14 13.19 11.78 -4.57
CA THR A 14 14.59 12.23 -4.72
C THR A 14 15.00 12.53 -6.16
N TYR A 15 14.05 12.57 -7.11
CA TYR A 15 14.35 12.87 -8.51
C TYR A 15 15.01 14.23 -8.70
N THR A 16 14.59 15.24 -7.94
CA THR A 16 15.32 16.49 -7.76
C THR A 16 15.80 16.59 -6.31
N PRO A 17 16.97 17.23 -6.04
CA PRO A 17 17.53 17.27 -4.69
C PRO A 17 16.59 17.87 -3.63
N ASP A 18 15.71 18.79 -4.04
CA ASP A 18 14.76 19.50 -3.19
C ASP A 18 13.31 19.05 -3.36
N ALA A 19 13.07 17.98 -4.14
CA ALA A 19 11.75 17.49 -4.51
C ALA A 19 10.84 18.57 -5.13
N SER A 20 11.43 19.53 -5.88
CA SER A 20 10.69 20.62 -6.54
C SER A 20 9.97 20.20 -7.82
N HIS A 21 10.25 19.01 -8.36
CA HIS A 21 9.57 18.47 -9.52
C HIS A 21 8.07 18.24 -9.24
N LEU A 22 7.28 18.03 -10.31
CA LEU A 22 5.83 17.90 -10.19
C LEU A 22 5.42 16.62 -9.46
N GLY A 23 4.64 16.79 -8.41
CA GLY A 23 3.91 15.76 -7.70
C GLY A 23 2.55 15.49 -8.35
N ILE A 24 1.48 15.50 -7.56
CA ILE A 24 0.11 15.27 -8.00
C ILE A 24 -0.78 16.48 -7.74
N VAL A 25 -2.00 16.44 -8.25
CA VAL A 25 -3.09 17.32 -7.81
C VAL A 25 -3.59 16.78 -6.47
N TYR A 26 -3.46 17.56 -5.40
CA TYR A 26 -3.91 17.19 -4.06
C TYR A 26 -5.21 17.91 -3.71
N ASN A 27 -6.33 17.21 -3.85
CA ASN A 27 -7.65 17.79 -3.60
C ASN A 27 -8.11 17.51 -2.18
N THR A 28 -8.48 18.56 -1.46
CA THR A 28 -9.01 18.50 -0.08
C THR A 28 -10.52 18.73 -0.01
N HIS A 29 -11.15 19.05 -1.13
CA HIS A 29 -12.58 19.31 -1.24
C HIS A 29 -13.12 18.84 -2.61
N SER A 30 -14.44 18.76 -2.71
CA SER A 30 -15.11 18.45 -3.97
C SER A 30 -14.94 19.58 -4.97
N LEU A 31 -14.47 19.24 -6.17
CA LEU A 31 -14.25 20.22 -7.22
C LEU A 31 -15.57 20.62 -7.92
N LYS A 32 -15.72 21.89 -8.18
CA LYS A 32 -16.86 22.45 -8.95
C LYS A 32 -16.45 22.66 -10.40
N VAL A 33 -17.16 22.01 -11.32
CA VAL A 33 -16.92 22.12 -12.76
C VAL A 33 -17.05 23.57 -13.22
N GLY A 34 -16.08 24.04 -13.97
CA GLY A 34 -16.06 25.43 -14.50
C GLY A 34 -15.65 26.51 -13.50
N ILE A 35 -15.34 26.12 -12.24
CA ILE A 35 -14.88 27.04 -11.19
C ILE A 35 -13.50 26.67 -10.70
N ASP A 36 -13.29 25.38 -10.37
CA ASP A 36 -12.03 24.91 -9.80
C ASP A 36 -11.13 24.33 -10.91
N TYR A 37 -9.92 24.82 -10.98
CA TYR A 37 -8.88 24.36 -11.91
C TYR A 37 -7.62 23.95 -11.12
N PRO A 38 -7.65 22.79 -10.44
CA PRO A 38 -6.55 22.39 -9.59
C PRO A 38 -5.31 22.07 -10.43
N ILE A 39 -4.16 22.51 -9.95
CA ILE A 39 -2.86 22.27 -10.57
C ILE A 39 -2.05 21.26 -9.79
N ARG A 40 -1.11 20.59 -10.45
CA ARG A 40 -0.15 19.71 -9.75
C ARG A 40 0.75 20.54 -8.85
N GLN A 41 0.92 20.06 -7.65
CA GLN A 41 1.86 20.61 -6.69
C GLN A 41 3.27 20.03 -6.90
N THR A 42 4.25 20.51 -6.17
CA THR A 42 5.57 19.88 -6.13
C THR A 42 5.50 18.51 -5.43
N ALA A 43 6.44 17.63 -5.72
CA ALA A 43 6.56 16.37 -5.00
C ALA A 43 6.74 16.63 -3.49
N LYS A 44 7.58 17.62 -3.13
CA LYS A 44 7.75 18.03 -1.73
C LYS A 44 6.42 18.37 -1.07
N SER A 45 5.64 19.28 -1.64
CA SER A 45 4.34 19.69 -1.10
C SER A 45 3.36 18.51 -1.02
N THR A 46 3.34 17.65 -2.04
CA THR A 46 2.51 16.44 -2.06
C THR A 46 2.82 15.53 -0.88
N PHE A 47 4.09 15.22 -0.64
CA PHE A 47 4.49 14.32 0.43
C PHE A 47 4.41 14.96 1.82
N ASP A 48 4.57 16.28 1.93
CA ASP A 48 4.35 16.98 3.21
C ASP A 48 2.85 16.95 3.61
N LEU A 49 1.94 17.08 2.65
CA LEU A 49 0.50 16.91 2.88
C LEU A 49 0.15 15.48 3.25
N LEU A 50 0.72 14.47 2.55
CA LEU A 50 0.52 13.06 2.88
C LEU A 50 1.01 12.73 4.30
N GLU A 51 2.18 13.24 4.68
CA GLU A 51 2.73 13.10 6.04
C GLU A 51 1.78 13.71 7.07
N ASN A 52 1.35 14.94 6.86
CA ASN A 52 0.42 15.61 7.77
C ASN A 52 -0.89 14.85 7.93
N ASP A 53 -1.48 14.39 6.84
CA ASP A 53 -2.76 13.66 6.87
C ASP A 53 -2.63 12.34 7.62
N ILE A 54 -1.58 11.56 7.37
CA ILE A 54 -1.42 10.27 8.02
C ILE A 54 -1.09 10.40 9.50
N LEU A 55 -0.26 11.39 9.88
CA LEU A 55 0.05 11.65 11.29
C LEU A 55 -1.18 12.15 12.06
N THR A 56 -1.99 13.00 11.43
CA THR A 56 -3.27 13.45 11.99
C THR A 56 -4.21 12.28 12.19
N ALA A 57 -4.33 11.39 11.20
CA ALA A 57 -5.15 10.19 11.30
C ALA A 57 -4.70 9.28 12.46
N ILE A 58 -3.40 9.02 12.60
CA ILE A 58 -2.84 8.23 13.71
C ILE A 58 -3.16 8.90 15.07
N GLY A 59 -3.05 10.23 15.15
CA GLY A 59 -3.39 11.00 16.36
C GLY A 59 -4.87 10.87 16.75
N LEU A 60 -5.77 10.89 15.77
CA LEU A 60 -7.22 10.75 16.01
C LEU A 60 -7.59 9.36 16.55
N TYR A 61 -6.84 8.30 16.23
CA TYR A 61 -7.07 6.95 16.78
C TYR A 61 -6.73 6.83 18.28
N GLN A 62 -5.99 7.76 18.86
CA GLN A 62 -5.62 7.68 20.28
C GLN A 62 -6.82 7.77 21.22
N ASN A 63 -7.90 8.41 20.80
CA ASN A 63 -9.07 8.72 21.61
C ASN A 63 -10.30 7.84 21.30
N LYS A 64 -10.19 6.86 20.42
CA LYS A 64 -11.33 6.00 20.07
C LYS A 64 -11.19 4.64 20.74
N LYS A 65 -12.33 4.11 21.25
CA LYS A 65 -12.45 2.70 21.61
C LYS A 65 -11.95 1.86 20.45
N ALA A 66 -11.20 0.81 20.77
CA ALA A 66 -10.80 -0.18 19.79
C ALA A 66 -12.01 -0.60 18.97
N ILE A 67 -11.87 -0.61 17.66
CA ILE A 67 -12.87 -1.24 16.78
C ILE A 67 -12.96 -2.69 17.23
N PRO A 68 -14.19 -3.26 17.38
CA PRO A 68 -14.35 -4.63 17.86
C PRO A 68 -13.45 -5.59 17.10
N SER A 69 -12.80 -6.48 17.83
CA SER A 69 -11.83 -7.43 17.31
C SER A 69 -12.50 -8.50 16.45
N GLY A 70 -11.83 -8.96 15.43
CA GLY A 70 -11.98 -10.28 14.84
C GLY A 70 -12.49 -10.33 13.40
N GLU A 71 -13.36 -9.42 12.97
CA GLU A 71 -13.87 -9.40 11.58
C GLU A 71 -13.53 -8.12 10.82
N ASP A 72 -12.77 -7.22 11.44
CA ASP A 72 -12.65 -5.82 11.00
C ASP A 72 -11.37 -5.51 10.22
N LYS A 73 -10.78 -6.53 9.55
CA LYS A 73 -9.65 -6.28 8.62
C LYS A 73 -10.06 -5.45 7.40
N ASN A 74 -11.36 -5.28 7.20
CA ASN A 74 -11.92 -4.44 6.13
C ASN A 74 -11.91 -2.94 6.45
N TYR A 75 -11.54 -2.59 7.68
CA TYR A 75 -11.45 -1.21 8.12
C TYR A 75 -10.02 -0.81 8.44
N ILE A 76 -9.68 0.45 8.14
CA ILE A 76 -8.38 0.98 8.48
C ILE A 76 -8.29 1.15 9.99
N SER A 77 -7.43 0.35 10.64
CA SER A 77 -7.08 0.46 12.06
C SER A 77 -5.91 1.43 12.28
N LYS A 78 -5.59 1.72 13.55
CA LYS A 78 -4.40 2.51 13.90
C LYS A 78 -3.11 1.87 13.36
N ASN A 79 -3.00 0.53 13.44
CA ASN A 79 -1.82 -0.17 12.94
C ASN A 79 -1.75 -0.14 11.41
N VAL A 80 -2.89 -0.19 10.70
CA VAL A 80 -2.92 0.03 9.25
C VAL A 80 -2.46 1.45 8.91
N ALA A 81 -2.93 2.47 9.64
CA ALA A 81 -2.47 3.84 9.43
C ALA A 81 -0.96 4.00 9.68
N LYS A 82 -0.40 3.34 10.70
CA LYS A 82 1.04 3.29 10.95
C LYS A 82 1.81 2.59 9.82
N ALA A 83 1.28 1.49 9.30
CA ALA A 83 1.89 0.79 8.15
C ALA A 83 1.92 1.68 6.90
N ILE A 84 0.83 2.41 6.63
CA ILE A 84 0.79 3.40 5.54
C ILE A 84 1.80 4.54 5.80
N ALA A 85 1.94 5.00 7.04
CA ALA A 85 2.94 6.00 7.39
C ALA A 85 4.37 5.50 7.12
N ALA A 86 4.67 4.26 7.49
CA ALA A 86 5.97 3.65 7.18
C ALA A 86 6.27 3.65 5.68
N ASP A 87 5.28 3.31 4.83
CA ASP A 87 5.43 3.32 3.37
C ASP A 87 5.62 4.76 2.83
N ILE A 88 4.86 5.75 3.33
CA ILE A 88 5.05 7.17 2.96
C ILE A 88 6.47 7.65 3.29
N PHE A 89 6.97 7.35 4.50
CA PHE A 89 8.33 7.72 4.90
C PHE A 89 9.41 7.00 4.10
N LEU A 90 9.17 5.73 3.74
CA LEU A 90 10.03 4.97 2.84
C LEU A 90 10.17 5.67 1.48
N TRP A 91 9.07 6.13 0.90
CA TRP A 91 9.06 6.87 -0.37
C TRP A 91 9.68 8.27 -0.27
N LYS A 92 9.64 8.90 0.92
CA LYS A 92 10.37 10.14 1.21
C LYS A 92 11.87 9.94 1.43
N ASN A 93 12.36 8.69 1.51
CA ASN A 93 13.71 8.32 1.95
C ASN A 93 14.01 8.73 3.42
N ASP A 94 12.98 8.93 4.24
CA ASP A 94 13.10 9.07 5.69
C ASP A 94 13.15 7.68 6.34
N TRP A 95 14.30 7.00 6.18
CA TRP A 95 14.53 5.64 6.63
C TRP A 95 14.30 5.46 8.13
N LYS A 96 14.61 6.50 8.91
CA LYS A 96 14.45 6.49 10.36
C LYS A 96 12.98 6.37 10.73
N LYS A 97 12.14 7.26 10.22
CA LYS A 97 10.70 7.22 10.51
C LYS A 97 10.04 5.97 9.91
N ALA A 98 10.44 5.55 8.71
CA ALA A 98 9.96 4.31 8.11
C ALA A 98 10.22 3.11 9.02
N TYR A 99 11.43 2.99 9.55
CA TYR A 99 11.81 1.96 10.51
C TYR A 99 11.01 2.05 11.83
N GLU A 100 10.89 3.25 12.41
CA GLU A 100 10.15 3.47 13.65
C GLU A 100 8.68 3.03 13.54
N TYR A 101 7.99 3.44 12.47
CA TYR A 101 6.59 3.07 12.26
C TYR A 101 6.42 1.59 11.93
N SER A 102 7.32 1.00 11.15
CA SER A 102 7.29 -0.44 10.86
C SER A 102 7.46 -1.27 12.14
N ASN A 103 8.41 -0.91 13.01
CA ASN A 103 8.60 -1.59 14.29
C ASN A 103 7.39 -1.45 15.22
N GLN A 104 6.75 -0.28 15.25
CA GLN A 104 5.53 -0.12 16.02
C GLN A 104 4.43 -1.07 15.53
N VAL A 105 4.27 -1.22 14.21
CA VAL A 105 3.28 -2.16 13.65
C VAL A 105 3.61 -3.59 14.05
N ILE A 106 4.86 -4.02 13.89
CA ILE A 106 5.31 -5.38 14.25
C ILE A 106 5.02 -5.67 15.71
N ASN A 107 5.34 -4.74 16.60
CA ASN A 107 5.24 -4.96 18.06
C ASN A 107 3.81 -4.81 18.60
N GLU A 108 2.98 -3.99 17.96
CA GLU A 108 1.66 -3.64 18.49
C GLU A 108 0.49 -4.35 17.78
N SER A 109 0.70 -4.92 16.58
CA SER A 109 -0.39 -5.54 15.81
C SER A 109 -0.84 -6.88 16.38
N GLY A 110 0.05 -7.60 17.07
CA GLY A 110 -0.19 -8.97 17.50
C GLY A 110 -0.24 -9.98 16.35
N LEU A 111 0.10 -9.57 15.13
CA LEU A 111 0.11 -10.42 13.95
C LEU A 111 1.39 -11.26 13.90
N ILE A 112 1.27 -12.45 13.32
CA ILE A 112 2.37 -13.39 13.14
C ILE A 112 2.60 -13.59 11.67
N LEU A 113 3.87 -13.58 11.25
CA LEU A 113 4.23 -13.88 9.87
C LEU A 113 3.74 -15.29 9.49
N SER A 114 3.13 -15.40 8.34
CA SER A 114 2.64 -16.65 7.80
C SER A 114 3.79 -17.48 7.23
N ASP A 115 3.71 -18.81 7.36
CA ASP A 115 4.62 -19.70 6.64
C ASP A 115 4.24 -19.70 5.15
N LEU A 116 5.25 -19.68 4.28
CA LEU A 116 5.09 -19.77 2.82
C LEU A 116 4.32 -21.02 2.37
N SER A 117 4.36 -22.10 3.15
CA SER A 117 3.59 -23.33 2.89
C SER A 117 2.08 -23.13 2.97
N ASN A 118 1.60 -22.05 3.58
CA ASN A 118 0.18 -21.75 3.77
C ASN A 118 -0.33 -20.63 2.84
N LEU A 119 0.42 -20.25 1.82
CA LEU A 119 0.03 -19.19 0.88
C LEU A 119 -1.18 -19.54 0.00
N ASP A 120 -1.54 -20.80 -0.12
CA ASP A 120 -2.77 -21.25 -0.81
C ASP A 120 -4.06 -20.83 -0.10
N THR A 121 -3.97 -20.59 1.20
CA THR A 121 -5.00 -19.93 1.98
C THR A 121 -4.51 -18.53 2.27
N TRP A 122 -5.25 -17.51 1.85
CA TRP A 122 -4.94 -16.12 2.19
C TRP A 122 -4.47 -16.04 3.65
N ALA A 123 -3.24 -15.57 3.84
CA ALA A 123 -2.56 -15.60 5.13
C ALA A 123 -3.24 -14.64 6.13
N THR A 124 -4.35 -15.07 6.67
CA THR A 124 -5.17 -14.29 7.59
C THR A 124 -4.43 -13.88 8.87
N SER A 125 -3.40 -14.64 9.26
CA SER A 125 -2.59 -14.36 10.46
C SER A 125 -1.65 -13.16 10.29
N GLU A 126 -1.22 -12.86 9.07
CA GLU A 126 -0.29 -11.77 8.76
C GLU A 126 -1.01 -10.51 8.25
N MET A 127 -2.24 -10.64 7.82
CA MET A 127 -2.97 -9.58 7.13
C MET A 127 -3.45 -8.49 8.09
N LEU A 128 -2.99 -7.26 7.88
CA LEU A 128 -3.42 -6.07 8.62
C LEU A 128 -4.73 -5.49 8.09
N PHE A 129 -4.91 -5.50 6.78
CA PHE A 129 -6.03 -4.89 6.09
C PHE A 129 -6.32 -5.62 4.78
N GLU A 130 -7.58 -5.85 4.49
CA GLU A 130 -8.02 -6.45 3.24
C GLU A 130 -9.26 -5.74 2.69
N LEU A 131 -9.34 -5.70 1.38
CA LEU A 131 -10.56 -5.33 0.67
C LEU A 131 -11.20 -6.62 0.17
N PRO A 132 -12.26 -7.12 0.83
CA PRO A 132 -12.86 -8.38 0.44
C PRO A 132 -13.46 -8.24 -0.96
N ASN A 133 -13.10 -9.18 -1.81
CA ASN A 133 -13.73 -9.33 -3.12
C ASN A 133 -14.82 -10.39 -3.00
N THR A 134 -16.06 -10.02 -3.29
CA THR A 134 -17.19 -10.96 -3.29
C THR A 134 -17.38 -11.54 -4.69
N ILE A 135 -18.00 -12.72 -4.77
CA ILE A 135 -18.31 -13.42 -6.05
C ILE A 135 -19.02 -12.49 -7.06
N ASN A 136 -19.72 -11.47 -6.58
CA ASN A 136 -20.43 -10.52 -7.45
C ASN A 136 -19.58 -9.35 -7.94
N ASN A 137 -18.34 -9.24 -7.47
CA ASN A 137 -17.39 -8.21 -7.90
C ASN A 137 -16.23 -8.90 -8.62
N ASP A 138 -16.35 -9.07 -9.92
CA ASP A 138 -15.23 -9.53 -10.73
C ASP A 138 -14.03 -8.59 -10.55
N SER A 139 -12.96 -9.13 -9.98
CA SER A 139 -11.74 -8.35 -9.85
C SER A 139 -11.13 -8.13 -11.23
N PRO A 140 -10.97 -6.88 -11.69
CA PRO A 140 -10.28 -6.64 -12.96
C PRO A 140 -8.84 -7.15 -12.95
N VAL A 141 -8.26 -7.39 -11.76
CA VAL A 141 -6.93 -7.96 -11.58
C VAL A 141 -6.88 -9.43 -12.03
N SER A 142 -7.92 -10.21 -11.75
CA SER A 142 -7.98 -11.60 -12.21
C SER A 142 -8.00 -11.71 -13.73
N ALA A 143 -8.70 -10.80 -14.42
CA ALA A 143 -8.74 -10.75 -15.87
C ALA A 143 -7.39 -10.39 -16.52
N ILE A 144 -6.52 -9.69 -15.79
CA ILE A 144 -5.15 -9.36 -16.25
C ILE A 144 -4.27 -10.61 -16.19
N TYR A 145 -4.38 -11.41 -15.12
CA TYR A 145 -3.48 -12.54 -14.88
C TYR A 145 -3.99 -13.86 -15.48
N THR A 146 -5.30 -14.00 -15.69
CA THR A 146 -5.89 -15.23 -16.25
C THR A 146 -6.72 -14.90 -17.49
N GLN A 147 -6.60 -15.72 -18.52
CA GLN A 147 -7.47 -15.62 -19.69
C GLN A 147 -8.86 -16.13 -19.31
N MET A 148 -9.91 -15.34 -19.55
CA MET A 148 -11.30 -15.74 -19.29
C MET A 148 -11.61 -17.07 -19.96
N GLY A 149 -12.11 -18.04 -19.17
CA GLY A 149 -12.51 -19.36 -19.66
C GLY A 149 -11.39 -20.38 -19.88
N VAL A 150 -10.12 -20.02 -19.60
CA VAL A 150 -8.98 -20.94 -19.70
C VAL A 150 -8.14 -20.76 -18.45
N SER A 151 -7.85 -21.84 -17.74
CA SER A 151 -6.96 -21.85 -16.56
C SER A 151 -5.48 -21.65 -16.95
N ARG A 152 -5.20 -20.71 -17.84
CA ARG A 152 -3.83 -20.38 -18.27
C ARG A 152 -3.49 -18.96 -17.85
N PRO A 153 -2.34 -18.74 -17.19
CA PRO A 153 -1.89 -17.40 -16.87
C PRO A 153 -1.55 -16.63 -18.17
N ASN A 154 -2.01 -15.38 -18.26
CA ASN A 154 -1.62 -14.49 -19.36
C ASN A 154 -0.15 -14.04 -19.25
N TYR A 155 0.39 -14.08 -18.04
CA TYR A 155 1.75 -13.67 -17.73
C TYR A 155 2.42 -14.74 -16.88
N THR A 156 3.64 -15.09 -17.24
CA THR A 156 4.51 -15.98 -16.48
C THR A 156 5.82 -15.26 -16.20
N LEU A 157 6.57 -15.74 -15.23
CA LEU A 157 7.91 -15.27 -14.98
C LEU A 157 8.78 -15.49 -16.21
N SER A 158 9.61 -14.49 -16.56
CA SER A 158 10.61 -14.69 -17.60
C SER A 158 11.66 -15.71 -17.13
N ASN A 159 12.24 -16.47 -18.08
CA ASN A 159 13.32 -17.40 -17.78
C ASN A 159 14.52 -16.72 -17.09
N ASP A 160 14.80 -15.45 -17.45
CA ASP A 160 15.87 -14.67 -16.83
C ASP A 160 15.59 -14.40 -15.34
N LEU A 161 14.35 -14.05 -14.99
CA LEU A 161 13.96 -13.84 -13.60
C LEU A 161 13.93 -15.17 -12.84
N TYR A 162 13.38 -16.22 -13.45
CA TYR A 162 13.36 -17.57 -12.85
C TYR A 162 14.78 -18.07 -12.52
N GLY A 163 15.72 -17.86 -13.44
CA GLY A 163 17.12 -18.25 -13.26
C GLY A 163 17.89 -17.47 -12.17
N LYS A 164 17.28 -16.41 -11.59
CA LYS A 164 17.88 -15.65 -10.48
C LYS A 164 17.49 -16.17 -9.10
N PHE A 165 16.54 -17.08 -9.03
CA PHE A 165 16.21 -17.72 -7.76
C PHE A 165 17.25 -18.78 -7.41
N ASP A 166 17.71 -18.77 -6.17
CA ASP A 166 18.52 -19.85 -5.62
C ASP A 166 17.69 -21.13 -5.51
N SER A 167 18.30 -22.29 -5.71
CA SER A 167 17.61 -23.59 -5.61
C SER A 167 17.00 -23.89 -4.24
N THR A 168 17.46 -23.18 -3.21
CA THR A 168 16.93 -23.26 -1.84
C THR A 168 15.81 -22.25 -1.57
N ASP A 169 15.48 -21.39 -2.53
CA ASP A 169 14.43 -20.39 -2.36
C ASP A 169 13.05 -21.05 -2.34
N LYS A 170 12.41 -20.98 -1.18
CA LYS A 170 11.08 -21.57 -0.99
C LYS A 170 10.01 -21.02 -1.93
N ARG A 171 10.21 -19.83 -2.51
CA ARG A 171 9.27 -19.24 -3.47
C ARG A 171 9.19 -20.03 -4.77
N LEU A 172 10.22 -20.83 -5.11
CA LEU A 172 10.19 -21.72 -6.28
C LEU A 172 9.06 -22.75 -6.22
N THR A 173 8.59 -23.11 -5.04
CA THR A 173 7.46 -24.05 -4.89
C THR A 173 6.11 -23.42 -5.23
N LEU A 174 6.06 -22.10 -5.41
CA LEU A 174 4.84 -21.34 -5.73
C LEU A 174 4.76 -20.96 -7.22
N LEU A 175 5.80 -21.22 -7.97
CA LEU A 175 5.93 -20.90 -9.39
C LEU A 175 5.67 -22.11 -10.27
#